data_3e0f454f32baad188d221d1131bddda8
#
_entry.id   3e0f454f32baad188d221d1131bddda8
#
_cell.length_a   1.000
_cell.length_b   1.000
_cell.length_c   1.000
_cell.angle_alpha   90.00
_cell.angle_beta   90.00
_cell.angle_gamma   90.00
#
_symmetry.space_group_name_H-M   'P 1'
#
loop_
_entity.id
_entity.type
_entity.pdbx_description
1 polymer ?
#
loop_
_entity_poly.entity_id
_entity_poly.type
_entity_poly.pdbx_seq_one_letter_code
_entity_poly.pdbx_strand_id
1 'polypeptide(L)'
;MLIEAYAMRMSTDSAHEIATHICEVARDGVNIRPEELEPKKEEAVKAEKPAPAEAIPEGTVLGDGHIKYVLARVDTRLLHGQVATTWTKSTQPTRIIVVSDAVSQDALRKQMIEQAAPPGVKANVVPVKKMIEVAKDPRFGATKALLLFETPQDALRAIEGGVDIKELNIGSMAHSVGKVAVSKVLSLDEKDIETFEELKKLGVKFDVRKVPSDSQDNMDEILKKAKAELAK
;
A
#
# COMPACT_ATOMS: atom_id res chain seq x y z
N MET A 1 -13.60 -34.04 -4.67
CA MET A 1 -13.79 -34.08 -6.14
C MET A 1 -14.05 -32.69 -6.75
N LEU A 2 -14.93 -31.84 -6.21
CA LEU A 2 -15.19 -30.49 -6.77
C LEU A 2 -14.01 -29.52 -6.61
N ILE A 3 -13.22 -29.66 -5.55
CA ILE A 3 -12.06 -28.78 -5.26
C ILE A 3 -10.86 -29.12 -6.14
N GLU A 4 -10.69 -30.38 -6.53
CA GLU A 4 -9.58 -30.80 -7.40
C GLU A 4 -9.79 -30.39 -8.88
N ALA A 5 -11.05 -30.33 -9.34
CA ALA A 5 -11.34 -29.83 -10.67
C ALA A 5 -11.04 -28.34 -10.87
N TYR A 6 -11.10 -27.56 -9.79
CA TYR A 6 -10.78 -26.13 -9.79
C TYR A 6 -9.26 -25.86 -9.88
N ALA A 7 -8.43 -26.81 -9.50
CA ALA A 7 -6.98 -26.68 -9.52
C ALA A 7 -6.35 -27.02 -10.89
N MET A 8 -7.09 -27.68 -11.79
CA MET A 8 -6.65 -27.92 -13.16
C MET A 8 -6.98 -26.71 -14.04
N ARG A 9 -5.97 -26.15 -14.68
CA ARG A 9 -6.11 -25.12 -15.73
C ARG A 9 -6.89 -25.73 -16.91
N MET A 10 -8.20 -25.54 -16.91
CA MET A 10 -9.08 -26.01 -17.97
C MET A 10 -9.35 -24.86 -18.96
N SER A 11 -9.56 -25.21 -20.24
CA SER A 11 -9.96 -24.25 -21.26
C SER A 11 -11.35 -23.68 -20.99
N THR A 12 -11.70 -22.54 -21.62
CA THR A 12 -13.02 -21.89 -21.46
C THR A 12 -14.20 -22.82 -21.79
N ASP A 13 -14.02 -23.72 -22.75
CA ASP A 13 -15.05 -24.70 -23.13
C ASP A 13 -15.33 -25.72 -22.01
N SER A 14 -14.27 -26.15 -21.32
CA SER A 14 -14.40 -27.06 -20.16
C SER A 14 -15.05 -26.38 -18.95
N ALA A 15 -14.89 -25.06 -18.79
CA ALA A 15 -15.57 -24.33 -17.73
C ALA A 15 -17.09 -24.27 -17.94
N HIS A 16 -17.54 -24.22 -19.18
CA HIS A 16 -18.95 -24.27 -19.55
C HIS A 16 -19.57 -25.66 -19.26
N GLU A 17 -18.87 -26.73 -19.63
CA GLU A 17 -19.30 -28.11 -19.32
C GLU A 17 -19.38 -28.38 -17.81
N ILE A 18 -18.43 -27.88 -17.03
CA ILE A 18 -18.44 -28.01 -15.56
C ILE A 18 -19.58 -27.23 -14.94
N ALA A 19 -19.85 -26.00 -15.41
CA ALA A 19 -20.98 -25.20 -14.92
C ALA A 19 -22.31 -25.93 -15.20
N THR A 20 -22.47 -26.51 -16.37
CA THR A 20 -23.66 -27.30 -16.73
C THR A 20 -23.79 -28.53 -15.84
N HIS A 21 -22.70 -29.23 -15.57
CA HIS A 21 -22.71 -30.44 -14.73
C HIS A 21 -22.95 -30.10 -13.24
N ILE A 22 -22.45 -28.98 -12.74
CA ILE A 22 -22.75 -28.49 -11.37
C ILE A 22 -24.23 -28.16 -11.23
N CYS A 23 -24.83 -27.54 -12.23
CA CYS A 23 -26.27 -27.25 -12.26
C CYS A 23 -27.11 -28.52 -12.33
N GLU A 24 -26.64 -29.55 -13.00
CA GLU A 24 -27.29 -30.89 -13.03
C GLU A 24 -27.20 -31.64 -11.69
N VAL A 25 -26.07 -31.53 -10.98
CA VAL A 25 -25.82 -32.22 -9.71
C VAL A 25 -26.43 -31.47 -8.51
N ALA A 26 -26.61 -30.15 -8.59
CA ALA A 26 -27.24 -29.33 -7.55
C ALA A 26 -28.79 -29.43 -7.58
N ARG A 27 -29.33 -30.41 -8.26
CA ARG A 27 -30.75 -30.61 -8.50
C ARG A 27 -31.48 -31.15 -7.28
N ASP A 28 -31.83 -30.28 -6.36
CA ASP A 28 -32.95 -30.54 -5.43
C ASP A 28 -34.25 -30.04 -6.08
N GLY A 29 -34.75 -30.75 -7.11
CA GLY A 29 -36.10 -30.61 -7.62
C GLY A 29 -36.48 -29.34 -8.40
N VAL A 30 -35.60 -28.40 -8.61
CA VAL A 30 -35.84 -27.20 -9.41
C VAL A 30 -35.26 -27.39 -10.82
N ASN A 31 -36.14 -27.51 -11.82
CA ASN A 31 -35.77 -27.62 -13.22
C ASN A 31 -35.37 -26.26 -13.78
N ILE A 32 -34.11 -25.85 -13.59
CA ILE A 32 -33.58 -24.64 -14.17
C ILE A 32 -33.20 -24.94 -15.62
N ARG A 33 -33.85 -24.31 -16.57
CA ARG A 33 -33.54 -24.47 -17.99
C ARG A 33 -32.22 -23.78 -18.29
N PRO A 34 -31.40 -24.33 -19.22
CA PRO A 34 -30.13 -23.73 -19.63
C PRO A 34 -30.25 -22.26 -20.09
N GLU A 35 -31.40 -21.90 -20.66
CA GLU A 35 -31.70 -20.54 -21.17
C GLU A 35 -31.86 -19.51 -20.03
N GLU A 36 -32.13 -19.95 -18.80
CA GLU A 36 -32.22 -19.06 -17.60
C GLU A 36 -30.86 -18.75 -16.98
N LEU A 37 -29.81 -19.47 -17.44
CA LEU A 37 -28.42 -19.30 -17.00
C LEU A 37 -27.58 -18.47 -17.99
N GLU A 38 -28.17 -18.01 -19.09
CA GLU A 38 -27.46 -17.00 -19.88
C GLU A 38 -27.27 -15.78 -18.97
N PRO A 39 -26.01 -15.33 -18.78
CA PRO A 39 -25.78 -14.09 -18.06
C PRO A 39 -26.58 -13.03 -18.81
N LYS A 40 -27.65 -12.51 -18.17
CA LYS A 40 -28.20 -11.22 -18.59
C LYS A 40 -26.97 -10.37 -18.82
N LYS A 41 -26.76 -9.91 -20.04
CA LYS A 41 -25.76 -8.88 -20.31
C LYS A 41 -26.05 -7.82 -19.27
N GLU A 42 -25.32 -7.89 -18.16
CA GLU A 42 -25.18 -6.73 -17.32
C GLU A 42 -24.69 -5.68 -18.28
N GLU A 43 -25.56 -4.75 -18.60
CA GLU A 43 -25.12 -3.49 -19.16
C GLU A 43 -23.99 -3.09 -18.25
N ALA A 44 -22.78 -3.13 -18.80
CA ALA A 44 -21.61 -2.64 -18.11
C ALA A 44 -22.00 -1.25 -17.69
N VAL A 45 -22.32 -1.10 -16.41
CA VAL A 45 -22.38 0.19 -15.76
C VAL A 45 -21.00 0.73 -16.04
N LYS A 46 -20.89 1.52 -17.11
CA LYS A 46 -19.71 2.33 -17.35
C LYS A 46 -19.54 3.07 -16.05
N ALA A 47 -18.60 2.57 -15.23
CA ALA A 47 -18.07 3.38 -14.15
C ALA A 47 -17.62 4.66 -14.87
N GLU A 48 -18.45 5.71 -14.78
CA GLU A 48 -18.07 7.03 -15.22
C GLU A 48 -16.74 7.28 -14.57
N LYS A 49 -15.69 7.34 -15.40
CA LYS A 49 -14.43 7.90 -14.96
C LYS A 49 -14.83 9.22 -14.32
N PRO A 50 -14.51 9.44 -13.02
CA PRO A 50 -14.79 10.73 -12.42
C PRO A 50 -14.23 11.78 -13.37
N ALA A 51 -15.06 12.74 -13.75
CA ALA A 51 -14.68 13.84 -14.62
C ALA A 51 -13.31 14.35 -14.13
N PRO A 52 -12.34 14.66 -15.03
CA PRO A 52 -11.06 15.18 -14.61
C PRO A 52 -11.36 16.37 -13.70
N ALA A 53 -10.97 16.24 -12.41
CA ALA A 53 -11.10 17.33 -11.47
C ALA A 53 -10.43 18.53 -12.14
N GLU A 54 -11.15 19.64 -12.29
CA GLU A 54 -10.64 20.86 -12.90
C GLU A 54 -9.25 21.13 -12.35
N ALA A 55 -8.27 21.23 -13.24
CA ALA A 55 -6.88 21.41 -12.83
C ALA A 55 -6.79 22.71 -12.04
N ILE A 56 -6.43 22.63 -10.77
CA ILE A 56 -6.25 23.82 -9.92
C ILE A 56 -5.20 24.70 -10.59
N PRO A 57 -5.49 25.97 -10.88
CA PRO A 57 -4.57 26.87 -11.56
C PRO A 57 -3.20 26.93 -10.88
N GLU A 58 -2.13 27.07 -11.67
CA GLU A 58 -0.79 27.28 -11.13
C GLU A 58 -0.76 28.58 -10.30
N GLY A 59 -0.10 28.54 -9.15
CA GLY A 59 -0.04 29.67 -8.22
C GLY A 59 -1.16 29.70 -7.17
N THR A 60 -2.14 28.80 -7.24
CA THR A 60 -3.17 28.69 -6.18
C THR A 60 -2.52 28.10 -4.91
N VAL A 61 -2.66 28.79 -3.78
CA VAL A 61 -2.24 28.31 -2.46
C VAL A 61 -3.47 27.78 -1.73
N LEU A 62 -3.46 26.51 -1.35
CA LEU A 62 -4.50 25.90 -0.52
C LEU A 62 -3.98 25.70 0.91
N GLY A 63 -4.83 25.93 1.89
CA GLY A 63 -4.43 25.84 3.29
C GLY A 63 -3.28 26.78 3.64
N ASP A 64 -2.23 26.26 4.28
CA ASP A 64 -0.99 26.97 4.60
C ASP A 64 0.09 26.82 3.51
N GLY A 65 -0.24 26.22 2.37
CA GLY A 65 0.68 25.94 1.27
C GLY A 65 1.56 24.70 1.47
N HIS A 66 1.44 24.00 2.58
CA HIS A 66 2.26 22.82 2.91
C HIS A 66 1.43 21.58 3.19
N ILE A 67 1.83 20.45 2.62
CA ILE A 67 1.19 19.16 2.91
C ILE A 67 1.42 18.83 4.39
N LYS A 68 0.35 18.45 5.09
CA LYS A 68 0.46 17.95 6.45
C LYS A 68 0.64 16.43 6.44
N TYR A 69 1.82 15.98 6.81
CA TYR A 69 2.09 14.54 6.96
C TYR A 69 1.59 14.06 8.31
N VAL A 70 0.47 13.31 8.32
CA VAL A 70 -0.14 12.77 9.54
C VAL A 70 0.45 11.43 9.94
N LEU A 71 1.07 10.72 9.00
CA LEU A 71 1.88 9.53 9.20
C LEU A 71 2.82 9.36 8.00
N ALA A 72 4.08 9.03 8.27
CA ALA A 72 4.99 8.46 7.30
C ALA A 72 5.39 7.07 7.80
N ARG A 73 5.23 6.03 6.95
CA ARG A 73 5.39 4.64 7.37
C ARG A 73 6.13 3.81 6.34
N VAL A 74 7.10 3.02 6.80
CA VAL A 74 7.72 1.95 6.03
C VAL A 74 6.98 0.64 6.33
N ASP A 75 6.41 0.03 5.31
CA ASP A 75 5.76 -1.28 5.38
C ASP A 75 5.84 -1.95 4.00
N THR A 76 6.52 -3.09 3.89
CA THR A 76 6.68 -3.82 2.62
C THR A 76 5.36 -4.25 1.99
N ARG A 77 4.28 -4.30 2.77
CA ARG A 77 2.92 -4.62 2.28
C ARG A 77 2.18 -3.39 1.78
N LEU A 78 2.70 -2.18 2.02
CA LEU A 78 2.10 -0.90 1.64
C LEU A 78 0.66 -0.74 2.19
N LEU A 79 -0.30 -0.39 1.34
CA LEU A 79 -1.70 -0.26 1.76
C LEU A 79 -2.34 -1.64 1.89
N HIS A 80 -2.63 -2.03 3.11
CA HIS A 80 -3.26 -3.30 3.48
C HIS A 80 -4.24 -3.09 4.65
N GLY A 81 -4.97 -4.14 5.05
CA GLY A 81 -6.06 -4.05 6.02
C GLY A 81 -5.76 -3.25 7.29
N GLN A 82 -4.61 -3.45 7.94
CA GLN A 82 -4.26 -2.69 9.17
C GLN A 82 -4.02 -1.20 8.92
N VAL A 83 -3.41 -0.85 7.77
CA VAL A 83 -3.23 0.55 7.39
C VAL A 83 -4.56 1.17 7.03
N ALA A 84 -5.35 0.50 6.18
CA ALA A 84 -6.64 0.99 5.72
C ALA A 84 -7.66 1.17 6.86
N THR A 85 -7.61 0.35 7.90
CA THR A 85 -8.57 0.41 9.02
C THR A 85 -8.02 1.14 10.23
N THR A 86 -6.94 0.65 10.82
CA THR A 86 -6.46 1.09 12.13
C THR A 86 -5.72 2.41 12.06
N TRP A 87 -4.72 2.51 11.17
CA TRP A 87 -3.93 3.74 11.02
C TRP A 87 -4.76 4.88 10.41
N THR A 88 -5.61 4.60 9.43
CA THR A 88 -6.49 5.61 8.83
C THR A 88 -7.47 6.17 9.86
N LYS A 89 -8.05 5.33 10.73
CA LYS A 89 -8.93 5.81 11.82
C LYS A 89 -8.19 6.67 12.83
N SER A 90 -6.95 6.29 13.16
CA SER A 90 -6.12 7.00 14.15
C SER A 90 -5.64 8.36 13.63
N THR A 91 -5.23 8.44 12.36
CA THR A 91 -4.56 9.63 11.80
C THR A 91 -5.46 10.50 10.95
N GLN A 92 -6.63 9.99 10.53
CA GLN A 92 -7.64 10.69 9.73
C GLN A 92 -7.07 11.44 8.50
N PRO A 93 -6.34 10.74 7.62
CA PRO A 93 -5.80 11.35 6.41
C PRO A 93 -6.92 11.68 5.42
N THR A 94 -6.74 12.73 4.62
CA THR A 94 -7.58 12.97 3.45
C THR A 94 -7.08 12.21 2.22
N ARG A 95 -5.79 11.80 2.25
CA ARG A 95 -5.15 11.09 1.16
C ARG A 95 -4.09 10.12 1.67
N ILE A 96 -4.05 8.94 1.09
CA ILE A 96 -2.97 7.96 1.25
C ILE A 96 -2.09 8.06 0.00
N ILE A 97 -0.78 8.23 0.18
CA ILE A 97 0.17 8.32 -0.92
C ILE A 97 1.20 7.21 -0.73
N VAL A 98 1.20 6.26 -1.64
CA VAL A 98 2.23 5.22 -1.72
C VAL A 98 3.36 5.75 -2.57
N VAL A 99 4.55 5.80 -1.99
CA VAL A 99 5.75 6.34 -2.61
C VAL A 99 6.72 5.21 -2.91
N SER A 100 6.76 4.74 -4.15
CA SER A 100 7.64 3.66 -4.62
C SER A 100 7.82 3.75 -6.12
N ASP A 101 9.07 3.76 -6.57
CA ASP A 101 9.38 3.79 -8.00
C ASP A 101 8.93 2.49 -8.67
N ALA A 102 9.19 1.34 -8.03
CA ALA A 102 8.84 0.02 -8.56
C ALA A 102 7.32 -0.14 -8.73
N VAL A 103 6.54 0.18 -7.68
CA VAL A 103 5.08 0.05 -7.71
C VAL A 103 4.43 1.05 -8.66
N SER A 104 5.02 2.24 -8.83
CA SER A 104 4.47 3.25 -9.74
C SER A 104 4.52 2.82 -11.22
N GLN A 105 5.42 1.89 -11.56
CA GLN A 105 5.58 1.32 -12.90
C GLN A 105 4.76 0.03 -13.10
N ASP A 106 4.29 -0.60 -12.03
CA ASP A 106 3.44 -1.78 -12.07
C ASP A 106 1.96 -1.37 -12.06
N ALA A 107 1.36 -1.35 -13.25
CA ALA A 107 -0.02 -0.90 -13.43
C ALA A 107 -1.03 -1.73 -12.63
N LEU A 108 -0.84 -3.05 -12.53
CA LEU A 108 -1.74 -3.92 -11.79
C LEU A 108 -1.64 -3.67 -10.28
N ARG A 109 -0.42 -3.66 -9.75
CA ARG A 109 -0.16 -3.44 -8.34
C ARG A 109 -0.63 -2.04 -7.91
N LYS A 110 -0.40 -1.02 -8.74
CA LYS A 110 -0.90 0.33 -8.56
C LYS A 110 -2.43 0.36 -8.44
N GLN A 111 -3.13 -0.25 -9.40
CA GLN A 111 -4.59 -0.31 -9.40
C GLN A 111 -5.14 -1.02 -8.16
N MET A 112 -4.55 -2.14 -7.77
CA MET A 112 -4.96 -2.88 -6.57
C MET A 112 -4.82 -2.02 -5.30
N ILE A 113 -3.72 -1.28 -5.17
CA ILE A 113 -3.46 -0.38 -4.04
C ILE A 113 -4.48 0.77 -4.02
N GLU A 114 -4.71 1.40 -5.17
CA GLU A 114 -5.66 2.52 -5.26
C GLU A 114 -7.10 2.09 -4.94
N GLN A 115 -7.48 0.85 -5.29
CA GLN A 115 -8.78 0.26 -4.95
C GLN A 115 -8.89 -0.18 -3.48
N ALA A 116 -7.78 -0.43 -2.79
CA ALA A 116 -7.76 -0.81 -1.37
C ALA A 116 -7.98 0.38 -0.42
N ALA A 117 -8.16 1.59 -0.95
CA ALA A 117 -8.41 2.78 -0.16
C ALA A 117 -9.72 2.66 0.63
N PRO A 118 -9.72 3.05 1.92
CA PRO A 118 -10.96 3.04 2.70
C PRO A 118 -11.93 4.14 2.22
N PRO A 119 -13.24 3.98 2.45
CA PRO A 119 -14.25 4.97 2.06
C PRO A 119 -13.90 6.38 2.54
N GLY A 120 -14.03 7.36 1.65
CA GLY A 120 -13.76 8.77 1.94
C GLY A 120 -12.29 9.19 1.86
N VAL A 121 -11.36 8.25 1.64
CA VAL A 121 -9.93 8.54 1.49
C VAL A 121 -9.47 8.12 0.10
N LYS A 122 -8.74 9.00 -0.61
CA LYS A 122 -8.16 8.65 -1.91
C LYS A 122 -6.75 8.08 -1.73
N ALA A 123 -6.45 6.97 -2.40
CA ALA A 123 -5.09 6.46 -2.50
C ALA A 123 -4.49 6.79 -3.87
N ASN A 124 -3.21 7.11 -3.88
CA ASN A 124 -2.43 7.33 -5.10
C ASN A 124 -1.07 6.66 -4.96
N VAL A 125 -0.56 6.14 -6.06
CA VAL A 125 0.80 5.59 -6.14
C VAL A 125 1.64 6.51 -7.01
N VAL A 126 2.76 6.98 -6.47
CA VAL A 126 3.65 7.91 -7.15
C VAL A 126 5.12 7.49 -7.01
N PRO A 127 5.98 7.78 -7.99
CA PRO A 127 7.43 7.62 -7.81
C PRO A 127 7.97 8.64 -6.83
N VAL A 128 9.13 8.35 -6.22
CA VAL A 128 9.79 9.23 -5.23
C VAL A 128 9.99 10.66 -5.78
N LYS A 129 10.46 10.78 -7.01
CA LYS A 129 10.63 12.10 -7.67
C LYS A 129 9.33 12.92 -7.68
N LYS A 130 8.21 12.28 -8.02
CA LYS A 130 6.91 12.96 -8.05
C LYS A 130 6.44 13.39 -6.67
N MET A 131 6.71 12.59 -5.64
CA MET A 131 6.41 12.99 -4.25
C MET A 131 7.19 14.24 -3.83
N ILE A 132 8.48 14.35 -4.22
CA ILE A 132 9.32 15.51 -3.95
C ILE A 132 8.77 16.77 -4.65
N GLU A 133 8.30 16.65 -5.89
CA GLU A 133 7.66 17.75 -6.63
C GLU A 133 6.37 18.20 -5.93
N VAL A 134 5.50 17.24 -5.58
CA VAL A 134 4.22 17.48 -4.92
C VAL A 134 4.41 18.11 -3.53
N ALA A 135 5.45 17.73 -2.80
CA ALA A 135 5.78 18.31 -1.49
C ALA A 135 6.08 19.82 -1.54
N LYS A 136 6.55 20.32 -2.67
CA LYS A 136 6.89 21.72 -2.91
C LYS A 136 5.76 22.54 -3.53
N ASP A 137 4.67 21.88 -3.91
CA ASP A 137 3.55 22.52 -4.62
C ASP A 137 2.47 23.01 -3.66
N PRO A 138 2.27 24.33 -3.54
CA PRO A 138 1.34 24.91 -2.56
C PRO A 138 -0.15 24.55 -2.82
N ARG A 139 -0.46 24.02 -3.99
CA ARG A 139 -1.82 23.52 -4.31
C ARG A 139 -2.24 22.33 -3.46
N PHE A 140 -1.30 21.63 -2.84
CA PHE A 140 -1.57 20.49 -1.96
C PHE A 140 -1.61 20.84 -0.47
N GLY A 141 -1.52 22.12 -0.10
CA GLY A 141 -1.44 22.57 1.29
C GLY A 141 -2.65 22.26 2.18
N ALA A 142 -3.82 21.95 1.59
CA ALA A 142 -4.98 21.47 2.33
C ALA A 142 -4.98 19.94 2.56
N THR A 143 -3.94 19.22 2.08
CA THR A 143 -3.87 17.76 2.13
C THR A 143 -3.30 17.27 3.45
N LYS A 144 -4.04 16.37 4.13
CA LYS A 144 -3.51 15.55 5.22
C LYS A 144 -3.09 14.21 4.61
N ALA A 145 -1.77 14.01 4.46
CA ALA A 145 -1.22 12.84 3.79
C ALA A 145 -0.74 11.78 4.76
N LEU A 146 -1.13 10.53 4.51
CA LEU A 146 -0.51 9.34 5.06
C LEU A 146 0.43 8.79 3.98
N LEU A 147 1.74 8.82 4.23
CA LEU A 147 2.76 8.33 3.31
C LEU A 147 3.09 6.87 3.61
N LEU A 148 3.17 6.04 2.58
CA LEU A 148 3.60 4.65 2.66
C LEU A 148 4.80 4.43 1.75
N PHE A 149 5.88 3.95 2.33
CA PHE A 149 7.09 3.56 1.64
C PHE A 149 7.25 2.04 1.67
N GLU A 150 7.65 1.43 0.57
CA GLU A 150 7.94 0.00 0.50
C GLU A 150 9.25 -0.33 1.21
N THR A 151 10.23 0.58 1.10
CA THR A 151 11.58 0.43 1.63
C THR A 151 12.02 1.67 2.42
N PRO A 152 12.93 1.55 3.39
CA PRO A 152 13.48 2.70 4.08
C PRO A 152 14.32 3.61 3.16
N GLN A 153 14.90 3.05 2.08
CA GLN A 153 15.65 3.79 1.06
C GLN A 153 14.76 4.78 0.31
N ASP A 154 13.52 4.41 0.00
CA ASP A 154 12.55 5.33 -0.63
C ASP A 154 12.20 6.49 0.29
N ALA A 155 12.05 6.21 1.60
CA ALA A 155 11.83 7.25 2.60
C ALA A 155 13.03 8.19 2.73
N LEU A 156 14.26 7.67 2.75
CA LEU A 156 15.49 8.46 2.80
C LEU A 156 15.56 9.41 1.59
N ARG A 157 15.41 8.88 0.37
CA ARG A 157 15.44 9.68 -0.86
C ARG A 157 14.38 10.79 -0.88
N ALA A 158 13.18 10.51 -0.36
CA ALA A 158 12.12 11.50 -0.26
C ALA A 158 12.49 12.63 0.72
N ILE A 159 13.05 12.30 1.89
CA ILE A 159 13.49 13.26 2.91
C ILE A 159 14.64 14.12 2.40
N GLU A 160 15.66 13.52 1.77
CA GLU A 160 16.77 14.23 1.13
C GLU A 160 16.29 15.18 0.02
N GLY A 161 15.23 14.79 -0.69
CA GLY A 161 14.57 15.62 -1.71
C GLY A 161 13.76 16.78 -1.15
N GLY A 162 13.59 16.87 0.18
CA GLY A 162 12.91 17.95 0.87
C GLY A 162 11.48 17.66 1.31
N VAL A 163 11.07 16.38 1.35
CA VAL A 163 9.80 15.99 2.01
C VAL A 163 10.00 16.08 3.53
N ASP A 164 9.25 16.95 4.20
CA ASP A 164 9.44 17.28 5.63
C ASP A 164 8.85 16.21 6.55
N ILE A 165 9.50 15.03 6.63
CA ILE A 165 9.15 13.93 7.52
C ILE A 165 10.02 14.00 8.77
N LYS A 166 9.41 14.30 9.91
CA LYS A 166 10.10 14.36 11.22
C LYS A 166 10.08 13.04 11.98
N GLU A 167 9.06 12.21 11.72
CA GLU A 167 8.87 10.93 12.35
C GLU A 167 8.51 9.87 11.32
N LEU A 168 9.16 8.71 11.39
CA LEU A 168 8.97 7.59 10.48
C LEU A 168 8.56 6.36 11.28
N ASN A 169 7.33 5.91 11.05
CA ASN A 169 6.84 4.66 11.62
C ASN A 169 7.38 3.46 10.83
N ILE A 170 7.89 2.47 11.54
CA ILE A 170 8.38 1.22 10.98
C ILE A 170 7.40 0.11 11.36
N GLY A 171 6.60 -0.33 10.39
CA GLY A 171 5.52 -1.26 10.64
C GLY A 171 5.84 -2.70 10.31
N SER A 172 6.43 -2.95 9.15
CA SER A 172 6.82 -4.30 8.73
C SER A 172 7.85 -4.23 7.62
N MET A 173 8.90 -5.05 7.77
CA MET A 173 9.90 -5.28 6.73
C MET A 173 10.06 -6.78 6.55
N ALA A 174 9.57 -7.29 5.40
CA ALA A 174 9.51 -8.71 5.12
C ALA A 174 10.91 -9.33 5.02
N HIS A 175 11.02 -10.60 5.40
CA HIS A 175 12.24 -11.35 5.23
C HIS A 175 12.48 -11.64 3.73
N SER A 176 13.73 -11.51 3.32
CA SER A 176 14.23 -11.91 2.01
C SER A 176 15.66 -12.42 2.13
N VAL A 177 16.19 -13.00 1.05
CA VAL A 177 17.58 -13.49 1.02
C VAL A 177 18.54 -12.34 1.37
N GLY A 178 19.45 -12.60 2.29
CA GLY A 178 20.43 -11.62 2.79
C GLY A 178 19.96 -10.77 3.97
N LYS A 179 18.69 -10.89 4.41
CA LYS A 179 18.20 -10.19 5.60
C LYS A 179 18.18 -11.09 6.84
N VAL A 180 18.52 -10.52 7.98
CA VAL A 180 18.40 -11.17 9.28
C VAL A 180 17.10 -10.76 9.99
N ALA A 181 16.40 -11.72 10.59
CA ALA A 181 15.20 -11.46 11.35
C ALA A 181 15.56 -10.91 12.74
N VAL A 182 15.21 -9.65 12.99
CA VAL A 182 15.47 -8.97 14.29
C VAL A 182 14.25 -8.97 15.19
N SER A 183 13.05 -9.05 14.61
CA SER A 183 11.79 -9.22 15.32
C SER A 183 10.82 -10.08 14.49
N LYS A 184 9.59 -10.28 14.99
CA LYS A 184 8.54 -11.03 14.27
C LYS A 184 8.09 -10.34 12.96
N VAL A 185 8.36 -9.06 12.81
CA VAL A 185 7.87 -8.23 11.69
C VAL A 185 8.97 -7.48 10.96
N LEU A 186 10.20 -7.51 11.47
CA LEU A 186 11.32 -6.79 10.90
C LEU A 186 12.47 -7.72 10.57
N SER A 187 12.89 -7.70 9.31
CA SER A 187 14.12 -8.30 8.82
C SER A 187 14.94 -7.23 8.11
N LEU A 188 16.22 -7.13 8.42
CA LEU A 188 17.12 -6.08 7.96
C LEU A 188 18.36 -6.68 7.30
N ASP A 189 18.90 -5.99 6.29
CA ASP A 189 20.23 -6.21 5.73
C ASP A 189 21.16 -5.02 6.08
N GLU A 190 22.41 -5.09 5.63
CA GLU A 190 23.39 -4.01 5.85
C GLU A 190 22.89 -2.68 5.28
N LYS A 191 22.33 -2.70 4.08
CA LYS A 191 21.82 -1.49 3.41
C LYS A 191 20.67 -0.84 4.17
N ASP A 192 19.78 -1.64 4.77
CA ASP A 192 18.72 -1.12 5.62
C ASP A 192 19.29 -0.45 6.88
N ILE A 193 20.29 -1.07 7.50
CA ILE A 193 20.96 -0.52 8.70
C ILE A 193 21.60 0.83 8.37
N GLU A 194 22.40 0.90 7.31
CA GLU A 194 23.03 2.14 6.85
C GLU A 194 21.98 3.23 6.60
N THR A 195 20.90 2.89 5.91
CA THR A 195 19.81 3.82 5.62
C THR A 195 19.14 4.36 6.90
N PHE A 196 18.90 3.51 7.91
CA PHE A 196 18.36 3.98 9.18
C PHE A 196 19.33 4.86 9.96
N GLU A 197 20.64 4.60 9.87
CA GLU A 197 21.65 5.47 10.47
C GLU A 197 21.72 6.83 9.79
N GLU A 198 21.56 6.89 8.47
CA GLU A 198 21.48 8.15 7.72
C GLU A 198 20.21 8.93 8.07
N LEU A 199 19.06 8.28 8.12
CA LEU A 199 17.82 8.89 8.57
C LEU A 199 17.94 9.47 9.99
N LYS A 200 18.63 8.77 10.89
CA LYS A 200 18.91 9.26 12.24
C LYS A 200 19.80 10.49 12.24
N LYS A 201 20.84 10.53 11.38
CA LYS A 201 21.70 11.74 11.21
C LYS A 201 20.91 12.92 10.69
N LEU A 202 19.90 12.70 9.86
CA LEU A 202 18.96 13.75 9.38
C LEU A 202 17.95 14.18 10.45
N GLY A 203 18.00 13.62 11.66
CA GLY A 203 17.12 13.99 12.77
C GLY A 203 15.74 13.33 12.75
N VAL A 204 15.53 12.31 11.92
CA VAL A 204 14.26 11.58 11.87
C VAL A 204 14.10 10.71 13.12
N LYS A 205 12.94 10.82 13.78
CA LYS A 205 12.56 9.97 14.89
C LYS A 205 11.91 8.70 14.37
N PHE A 206 12.16 7.57 15.04
CA PHE A 206 11.55 6.29 14.67
C PHE A 206 10.46 5.89 15.64
N ASP A 207 9.31 5.50 15.10
CA ASP A 207 8.18 4.91 15.79
C ASP A 207 8.04 3.45 15.35
N VAL A 208 8.66 2.52 16.07
CA VAL A 208 8.68 1.10 15.68
C VAL A 208 7.51 0.38 16.33
N ARG A 209 6.42 0.23 15.60
CA ARG A 209 5.22 -0.53 16.02
C ARG A 209 4.32 -0.87 14.84
N LYS A 210 3.61 -1.97 14.95
CA LYS A 210 2.75 -2.51 13.90
C LYS A 210 1.42 -1.78 13.81
N VAL A 211 0.79 -1.48 14.95
CA VAL A 211 -0.47 -0.76 15.07
C VAL A 211 -0.36 0.33 16.15
N PRO A 212 -1.22 1.38 16.11
CA PRO A 212 -1.14 2.50 17.05
C PRO A 212 -1.26 2.12 18.52
N SER A 213 -1.92 1.00 18.82
CA SER A 213 -2.12 0.49 20.19
C SER A 213 -0.93 -0.28 20.75
N ASP A 214 0.03 -0.65 19.92
CA ASP A 214 1.21 -1.39 20.37
C ASP A 214 2.18 -0.46 21.09
N SER A 215 2.97 -1.01 22.02
CA SER A 215 4.14 -0.34 22.56
C SER A 215 5.19 -0.11 21.47
N GLN A 216 5.95 0.96 21.59
CA GLN A 216 7.06 1.24 20.69
C GLN A 216 8.28 0.38 21.07
N ASP A 217 8.87 -0.26 20.07
CA ASP A 217 10.17 -0.90 20.21
C ASP A 217 11.31 0.11 20.01
N ASN A 218 12.45 -0.14 20.64
CA ASN A 218 13.63 0.73 20.54
C ASN A 218 14.42 0.42 19.25
N MET A 219 14.48 1.40 18.35
CA MET A 219 15.19 1.25 17.08
C MET A 219 16.68 1.01 17.25
N ASP A 220 17.34 1.61 18.27
CA ASP A 220 18.78 1.42 18.50
C ASP A 220 19.11 -0.01 18.93
N GLU A 221 18.24 -0.61 19.73
CA GLU A 221 18.38 -2.02 20.12
C GLU A 221 18.18 -2.96 18.92
N ILE A 222 17.21 -2.64 18.06
CA ILE A 222 16.94 -3.38 16.82
C ILE A 222 18.17 -3.34 15.90
N LEU A 223 18.74 -2.16 15.65
CA LEU A 223 19.92 -1.99 14.81
C LEU A 223 21.14 -2.70 15.40
N LYS A 224 21.35 -2.62 16.72
CA LYS A 224 22.42 -3.35 17.41
C LYS A 224 22.29 -4.86 17.24
N LYS A 225 21.07 -5.39 17.39
CA LYS A 225 20.77 -6.80 17.19
C LYS A 225 21.03 -7.22 15.74
N ALA A 226 20.56 -6.42 14.77
CA ALA A 226 20.76 -6.69 13.35
C ALA A 226 22.24 -6.80 12.99
N LYS A 227 23.07 -5.84 13.44
CA LYS A 227 24.53 -5.86 13.24
C LYS A 227 25.18 -7.10 13.82
N ALA A 228 24.77 -7.50 15.02
CA ALA A 228 25.31 -8.68 15.67
C ALA A 228 24.95 -10.00 14.96
N GLU A 229 23.77 -10.07 14.34
CA GLU A 229 23.34 -11.24 13.57
C GLU A 229 23.99 -11.31 12.18
N LEU A 230 24.19 -10.16 11.51
CA LEU A 230 24.88 -10.11 10.20
C LEU A 230 26.40 -10.38 10.30
N ALA A 231 27.00 -10.20 11.48
CA ALA A 231 28.40 -10.47 11.71
C ALA A 231 28.74 -11.96 12.00
N LYS A 232 27.72 -12.83 12.06
CA LYS A 232 27.88 -14.29 12.29
C LYS A 232 28.10 -15.04 10.98
#